data_d60dec90245fb80771fa8c3206631ecc
#
_entry.id   d60dec90245fb80771fa8c3206631ecc
#
_cell.length_a   1.000
_cell.length_b   1.000
_cell.length_c   1.000
_cell.angle_alpha   90.00
_cell.angle_beta   90.00
_cell.angle_gamma   90.00
#
_symmetry.space_group_name_H-M   'P 1'
#
loop_
_entity.id
_entity.type
_entity.pdbx_description
1 polymer ?
#
loop_
_entity_poly.entity_id
_entity_poly.type
_entity_poly.pdbx_seq_one_letter_code
_entity_poly.pdbx_strand_id
1 'polypeptide(L)'
;MKAARLMISGVSLVALTGAAFLFADQKPANGPQTGANPRETVAKPLSEKEKKRKEEKLRKELETPYRKWLSEDVAYIITDEERAAFKRMQTDEEREQFIEQFWLRRDPTPDTVENEFKEEHYRRIAYANDHFASGIPGWKTDRGRIYITFGPPDERDEHPSGGTYERPPEEGGGETTTYPFEDWRYRYIEGIGNDVLIEFVDPTMTGEYHMTMDPSEKDALSR
;
A
#
# COMPACT_ATOMS: atom_id res chain seq x y z
N MET A 1 -27.64 47.21 -1.67
CA MET A 1 -27.21 48.45 -0.97
C MET A 1 -25.85 48.20 -0.28
N LYS A 2 -24.86 49.04 -0.65
CA LYS A 2 -23.62 49.45 0.07
C LYS A 2 -22.80 48.35 0.80
N ALA A 3 -21.73 47.87 0.25
CA ALA A 3 -20.31 48.38 0.24
C ALA A 3 -19.78 48.88 1.58
N ALA A 4 -18.75 48.20 2.07
CA ALA A 4 -17.65 48.82 2.81
C ALA A 4 -16.36 48.02 2.70
N ARG A 5 -15.41 48.58 1.98
CA ARG A 5 -13.96 48.26 1.95
C ARG A 5 -13.34 48.83 3.25
N LEU A 6 -12.37 48.10 3.80
CA LEU A 6 -11.35 48.76 4.61
C LEU A 6 -9.95 48.21 4.24
N MET A 7 -9.16 49.09 3.61
CA MET A 7 -7.70 48.94 3.44
C MET A 7 -7.02 49.51 4.68
N ILE A 8 -5.95 48.87 5.16
CA ILE A 8 -4.92 49.55 5.93
C ILE A 8 -3.55 49.09 5.46
N SER A 9 -2.86 50.01 4.82
CA SER A 9 -1.41 49.99 4.54
C SER A 9 -0.65 50.29 5.82
N GLY A 10 0.48 49.66 6.00
CA GLY A 10 1.47 50.04 7.04
C GLY A 10 2.87 49.63 6.58
N VAL A 11 3.54 50.52 5.83
CA VAL A 11 4.96 50.47 5.54
C VAL A 11 5.70 51.11 6.74
N SER A 12 6.64 50.39 7.33
CA SER A 12 7.64 50.95 8.21
C SER A 12 9.05 50.65 7.74
N LEU A 13 9.63 51.69 7.23
CA LEU A 13 11.03 51.87 6.87
C LEU A 13 11.83 52.21 8.15
N VAL A 14 12.86 51.45 8.48
CA VAL A 14 13.85 51.82 9.48
C VAL A 14 15.25 51.86 8.86
N ALA A 15 15.87 53.01 9.09
CA ALA A 15 17.07 53.48 8.42
C ALA A 15 18.37 52.85 8.98
N LEU A 16 19.37 52.88 8.11
CA LEU A 16 20.80 52.65 8.38
C LEU A 16 21.35 53.61 9.42
N THR A 17 22.19 53.08 10.30
CA THR A 17 23.29 53.88 10.87
C THR A 17 24.60 53.12 10.76
N GLY A 18 25.50 53.69 10.01
CA GLY A 18 26.87 53.21 9.84
C GLY A 18 27.70 53.53 11.08
N ALA A 19 28.61 52.65 11.40
CA ALA A 19 29.76 52.91 12.25
C ALA A 19 31.02 52.44 11.53
N ALA A 20 31.81 53.42 11.13
CA ALA A 20 33.17 53.19 10.63
C ALA A 20 34.10 52.90 11.79
N PHE A 21 34.85 51.82 11.73
CA PHE A 21 36.00 51.61 12.62
C PHE A 21 37.27 51.45 11.81
N LEU A 22 38.26 52.15 12.29
CA LEU A 22 39.56 52.44 11.77
C LEU A 22 40.45 51.19 11.59
N PHE A 23 41.24 51.26 10.51
CA PHE A 23 42.37 50.40 10.22
C PHE A 23 43.44 50.46 11.29
N ALA A 24 43.81 49.30 11.79
CA ALA A 24 45.07 49.08 12.45
C ALA A 24 45.86 48.01 11.71
N ASP A 25 46.96 48.45 11.20
CA ASP A 25 47.99 47.72 10.48
C ASP A 25 48.62 46.62 11.39
N GLN A 26 48.57 45.36 11.04
CA GLN A 26 49.37 44.32 11.64
C GLN A 26 49.95 43.35 10.58
N LYS A 27 51.24 43.32 10.59
CA LYS A 27 52.20 42.56 9.82
C LYS A 27 51.92 41.06 9.78
N PRO A 28 52.15 40.35 8.67
CA PRO A 28 51.86 38.92 8.51
C PRO A 28 52.86 38.03 9.24
N ALA A 29 52.34 37.13 10.11
CA ALA A 29 53.10 36.00 10.61
C ALA A 29 52.87 34.78 9.69
N ASN A 30 53.94 34.30 9.12
CA ASN A 30 54.02 33.07 8.35
C ASN A 30 53.70 31.85 9.22
N GLY A 31 52.56 31.20 9.01
CA GLY A 31 52.29 29.85 9.44
C GLY A 31 51.84 28.98 8.27
N PRO A 32 52.09 27.69 8.27
CA PRO A 32 51.90 26.84 7.06
C PRO A 32 50.41 26.73 6.71
N GLN A 33 50.11 27.12 5.49
CA GLN A 33 48.78 26.94 4.86
C GLN A 33 48.56 25.45 4.60
N THR A 34 47.84 24.76 5.50
CA THR A 34 47.17 23.52 5.15
C THR A 34 45.88 23.88 4.41
N GLY A 35 45.97 23.84 3.09
CA GLY A 35 44.80 23.97 2.23
C GLY A 35 43.83 22.83 2.48
N ALA A 36 42.79 23.09 3.31
CA ALA A 36 41.60 22.27 3.36
C ALA A 36 40.71 22.65 2.21
N ASN A 37 40.84 21.94 1.08
CA ASN A 37 39.81 21.92 0.07
C ASN A 37 38.52 21.39 0.75
N PRO A 38 37.39 22.08 0.62
CA PRO A 38 36.10 21.47 0.95
C PRO A 38 35.83 20.44 -0.13
N ARG A 39 36.36 19.23 0.06
CA ARG A 39 35.91 18.09 -0.70
C ARG A 39 34.46 17.85 -0.29
N GLU A 40 33.55 18.11 -1.24
CA GLU A 40 32.25 17.48 -1.23
C GLU A 40 32.46 16.01 -0.88
N THR A 41 32.04 15.62 0.31
CA THR A 41 31.99 14.21 0.72
C THR A 41 30.84 13.56 -0.05
N VAL A 42 31.09 13.20 -1.30
CA VAL A 42 30.24 12.24 -2.00
C VAL A 42 30.19 11.01 -1.09
N ALA A 43 29.03 10.73 -0.53
CA ALA A 43 28.81 9.63 0.37
C ALA A 43 29.31 8.36 -0.32
N LYS A 44 30.36 7.76 0.22
CA LYS A 44 30.96 6.55 -0.33
C LYS A 44 29.86 5.48 -0.46
N PRO A 45 29.68 4.86 -1.63
CA PRO A 45 28.68 3.83 -1.77
C PRO A 45 28.89 2.73 -0.75
N LEU A 46 27.86 2.37 -0.01
CA LEU A 46 27.90 1.33 1.01
C LEU A 46 28.39 0.02 0.39
N SER A 47 29.33 -0.65 1.06
CA SER A 47 29.76 -2.00 0.67
C SER A 47 28.58 -2.98 0.75
N GLU A 48 28.63 -4.06 -0.02
CA GLU A 48 27.60 -5.11 0.00
C GLU A 48 27.38 -5.70 1.41
N LYS A 49 28.43 -5.76 2.23
CA LYS A 49 28.36 -6.20 3.62
C LYS A 49 27.62 -5.20 4.51
N GLU A 50 27.78 -3.89 4.26
CA GLU A 50 27.08 -2.84 4.99
C GLU A 50 25.61 -2.74 4.55
N LYS A 51 25.33 -2.93 3.26
CA LYS A 51 23.96 -3.03 2.74
C LYS A 51 23.23 -4.19 3.40
N LYS A 52 23.83 -5.38 3.41
CA LYS A 52 23.25 -6.58 4.01
C LYS A 52 23.02 -6.44 5.52
N ARG A 53 23.94 -5.78 6.22
CA ARG A 53 23.79 -5.47 7.65
C ARG A 53 22.69 -4.44 7.92
N LYS A 54 22.56 -3.44 7.05
CA LYS A 54 21.49 -2.45 7.11
C LYS A 54 20.12 -3.08 6.83
N GLU A 55 20.05 -3.96 5.85
CA GLU A 55 18.86 -4.74 5.52
C GLU A 55 18.46 -5.68 6.67
N GLU A 56 19.42 -6.37 7.28
CA GLU A 56 19.16 -7.26 8.41
C GLU A 56 18.74 -6.49 9.67
N LYS A 57 19.32 -5.31 9.90
CA LYS A 57 18.87 -4.40 10.97
C LYS A 57 17.47 -3.88 10.72
N LEU A 58 17.20 -3.42 9.51
CA LEU A 58 15.87 -2.98 9.08
C LEU A 58 14.84 -4.13 9.17
N ARG A 59 15.23 -5.36 8.82
CA ARG A 59 14.38 -6.53 8.97
C ARG A 59 14.04 -6.83 10.43
N LYS A 60 14.99 -6.69 11.34
CA LYS A 60 14.76 -6.86 12.79
C LYS A 60 13.93 -5.73 13.38
N GLU A 61 14.13 -4.51 12.95
CA GLU A 61 13.31 -3.35 13.34
C GLU A 61 11.88 -3.45 12.80
N LEU A 62 11.69 -4.04 11.62
CA LEU A 62 10.39 -4.34 11.03
C LEU A 62 9.71 -5.61 11.58
N GLU A 63 10.32 -6.37 12.49
CA GLU A 63 9.67 -7.43 13.27
C GLU A 63 8.75 -6.89 14.38
N THR A 64 8.57 -5.59 14.43
CA THR A 64 7.64 -4.83 15.24
C THR A 64 6.22 -4.79 14.61
N PRO A 65 5.23 -4.22 15.30
CA PRO A 65 3.87 -3.99 14.76
C PRO A 65 3.85 -3.36 13.36
N TYR A 66 4.83 -2.53 13.02
CA TYR A 66 4.92 -1.87 11.71
C TYR A 66 5.18 -2.83 10.54
N ARG A 67 5.88 -3.94 10.78
CA ARG A 67 6.04 -4.99 9.75
C ARG A 67 4.71 -5.64 9.43
N LYS A 68 3.96 -6.00 10.46
CA LYS A 68 2.63 -6.58 10.28
C LYS A 68 1.72 -5.61 9.52
N TRP A 69 1.71 -4.34 9.95
CA TRP A 69 0.94 -3.31 9.26
C TRP A 69 1.29 -3.22 7.77
N LEU A 70 2.59 -3.12 7.43
CA LEU A 70 3.06 -2.95 6.05
C LEU A 70 2.85 -4.20 5.18
N SER A 71 3.02 -5.41 5.73
CA SER A 71 3.05 -6.67 4.98
C SER A 71 1.74 -7.45 5.02
N GLU A 72 0.84 -7.13 5.96
CA GLU A 72 -0.43 -7.80 6.17
C GLU A 72 -1.58 -6.81 6.10
N ASP A 73 -1.63 -5.84 7.04
CA ASP A 73 -2.79 -4.99 7.21
C ASP A 73 -3.10 -4.14 5.97
N VAL A 74 -2.08 -3.56 5.32
CA VAL A 74 -2.27 -2.68 4.15
C VAL A 74 -1.66 -3.24 2.86
N ALA A 75 -1.31 -4.52 2.84
CA ALA A 75 -0.57 -5.15 1.75
C ALA A 75 -1.17 -4.91 0.35
N TYR A 76 -2.49 -4.85 0.26
CA TYR A 76 -3.24 -4.74 -1.00
C TYR A 76 -3.73 -3.33 -1.33
N ILE A 77 -3.58 -2.37 -0.43
CA ILE A 77 -4.10 -1.01 -0.61
C ILE A 77 -3.01 0.07 -0.54
N ILE A 78 -1.80 -0.28 -0.13
CA ILE A 78 -0.65 0.63 -0.10
C ILE A 78 0.02 0.71 -1.47
N THR A 79 0.28 1.93 -1.96
CA THR A 79 1.01 2.10 -3.22
C THR A 79 2.50 1.81 -3.06
N ASP A 80 3.21 1.62 -4.17
CA ASP A 80 4.66 1.37 -4.15
C ASP A 80 5.43 2.59 -3.62
N GLU A 81 4.97 3.80 -3.93
CA GLU A 81 5.53 5.06 -3.44
C GLU A 81 5.34 5.20 -1.92
N GLU A 82 4.14 4.93 -1.42
CA GLU A 82 3.83 4.94 0.01
C GLU A 82 4.66 3.90 0.76
N ARG A 83 4.75 2.69 0.20
CA ARG A 83 5.57 1.60 0.75
C ARG A 83 7.05 1.97 0.79
N ALA A 84 7.57 2.60 -0.26
CA ALA A 84 8.96 3.06 -0.31
C ALA A 84 9.21 4.22 0.66
N ALA A 85 8.25 5.13 0.84
CA ALA A 85 8.33 6.21 1.80
C ALA A 85 8.36 5.67 3.25
N PHE A 86 7.45 4.77 3.60
CA PHE A 86 7.39 4.12 4.92
C PHE A 86 8.70 3.41 5.29
N LYS A 87 9.29 2.68 4.34
CA LYS A 87 10.56 1.96 4.56
C LYS A 87 11.76 2.88 4.80
N ARG A 88 11.68 4.18 4.44
CA ARG A 88 12.76 5.16 4.67
C ARG A 88 12.67 5.82 6.04
N MET A 89 11.55 5.72 6.72
CA MET A 89 11.35 6.29 8.04
C MET A 89 12.23 5.61 9.08
N GLN A 90 12.82 6.38 9.96
CA GLN A 90 13.81 5.89 10.90
C GLN A 90 13.29 5.83 12.33
N THR A 91 12.30 6.65 12.68
CA THR A 91 11.72 6.68 14.01
C THR A 91 10.31 6.10 14.03
N ASP A 92 9.86 5.69 15.20
CA ASP A 92 8.51 5.17 15.40
C ASP A 92 7.48 6.29 15.28
N GLU A 93 7.82 7.49 15.71
CA GLU A 93 6.96 8.68 15.60
C GLU A 93 6.68 9.01 14.13
N GLU A 94 7.69 8.95 13.25
CA GLU A 94 7.50 9.14 11.81
C GLU A 94 6.57 8.08 11.23
N ARG A 95 6.71 6.82 11.65
CA ARG A 95 5.87 5.71 11.19
C ARG A 95 4.43 5.85 11.66
N GLU A 96 4.23 6.21 12.92
CA GLU A 96 2.89 6.44 13.47
C GLU A 96 2.18 7.59 12.77
N GLN A 97 2.85 8.71 12.55
CA GLN A 97 2.32 9.83 11.79
C GLN A 97 1.98 9.44 10.35
N PHE A 98 2.84 8.63 9.70
CA PHE A 98 2.54 8.13 8.37
C PHE A 98 1.29 7.26 8.35
N ILE A 99 1.15 6.33 9.30
CA ILE A 99 -0.01 5.45 9.42
C ILE A 99 -1.28 6.26 9.63
N GLU A 100 -1.24 7.27 10.50
CA GLU A 100 -2.36 8.19 10.70
C GLU A 100 -2.75 8.90 9.40
N GLN A 101 -1.77 9.50 8.71
CA GLN A 101 -1.99 10.19 7.44
C GLN A 101 -2.42 9.23 6.32
N PHE A 102 -1.96 7.97 6.33
CA PHE A 102 -2.38 6.95 5.38
C PHE A 102 -3.88 6.68 5.46
N TRP A 103 -4.42 6.55 6.67
CA TRP A 103 -5.86 6.34 6.88
C TRP A 103 -6.66 7.62 6.64
N LEU A 104 -6.18 8.78 7.10
CA LEU A 104 -6.86 10.06 6.92
C LEU A 104 -7.08 10.41 5.43
N ARG A 105 -6.10 10.12 4.57
CA ARG A 105 -6.25 10.36 3.12
C ARG A 105 -7.31 9.48 2.46
N ARG A 106 -7.66 8.36 3.08
CA ARG A 106 -8.64 7.39 2.58
C ARG A 106 -10.00 7.50 3.26
N ASP A 107 -10.11 8.41 4.19
CA ASP A 107 -11.33 8.66 4.92
C ASP A 107 -12.36 9.35 4.01
N PRO A 108 -13.53 8.73 3.77
CA PRO A 108 -14.57 9.34 2.95
C PRO A 108 -15.30 10.49 3.65
N THR A 109 -15.25 10.53 5.00
CA THR A 109 -15.96 11.53 5.82
C THR A 109 -15.05 12.08 6.92
N PRO A 110 -14.02 12.88 6.57
CA PRO A 110 -12.98 13.33 7.51
C PRO A 110 -13.48 14.22 8.65
N ASP A 111 -14.75 14.64 8.62
CA ASP A 111 -15.40 15.43 9.67
C ASP A 111 -15.97 14.55 10.82
N THR A 112 -15.90 13.22 10.70
CA THR A 112 -16.32 12.27 11.74
C THR A 112 -15.10 11.76 12.54
N VAL A 113 -15.37 11.17 13.71
CA VAL A 113 -14.30 10.58 14.55
C VAL A 113 -13.87 9.21 14.01
N GLU A 114 -14.79 8.53 13.35
CA GLU A 114 -14.62 7.19 12.78
C GLU A 114 -14.15 7.30 11.34
N ASN A 115 -13.21 6.45 10.95
CA ASN A 115 -12.75 6.33 9.57
C ASN A 115 -13.39 5.08 8.97
N GLU A 116 -14.46 5.27 8.21
CA GLU A 116 -15.27 4.16 7.68
C GLU A 116 -14.49 3.27 6.71
N PHE A 117 -13.57 3.85 5.95
CA PHE A 117 -12.70 3.08 5.05
C PHE A 117 -11.79 2.13 5.84
N LYS A 118 -11.17 2.64 6.91
CA LYS A 118 -10.30 1.83 7.77
C LYS A 118 -11.07 0.69 8.43
N GLU A 119 -12.24 0.98 8.99
CA GLU A 119 -13.07 -0.02 9.65
C GLU A 119 -13.54 -1.10 8.69
N GLU A 120 -14.03 -0.71 7.51
CA GLU A 120 -14.45 -1.64 6.47
C GLU A 120 -13.26 -2.49 5.99
N HIS A 121 -12.09 -1.90 5.82
CA HIS A 121 -10.89 -2.63 5.41
C HIS A 121 -10.51 -3.73 6.40
N TYR A 122 -10.47 -3.42 7.71
CA TYR A 122 -10.20 -4.43 8.72
C TYR A 122 -11.30 -5.47 8.85
N ARG A 123 -12.56 -5.10 8.62
CA ARG A 123 -13.69 -6.04 8.56
C ARG A 123 -13.52 -7.04 7.43
N ARG A 124 -13.08 -6.57 6.24
CA ARG A 124 -12.79 -7.45 5.10
C ARG A 124 -11.64 -8.41 5.36
N ILE A 125 -10.58 -7.96 6.03
CA ILE A 125 -9.47 -8.84 6.44
C ILE A 125 -9.96 -9.92 7.41
N ALA A 126 -10.75 -9.55 8.41
CA ALA A 126 -11.33 -10.50 9.35
C ALA A 126 -12.21 -11.52 8.65
N TYR A 127 -13.12 -11.07 7.79
CA TYR A 127 -13.97 -11.94 6.99
C TYR A 127 -13.15 -12.91 6.11
N ALA A 128 -12.12 -12.40 5.43
CA ALA A 128 -11.27 -13.24 4.60
C ALA A 128 -10.57 -14.34 5.42
N ASN A 129 -10.10 -14.01 6.64
CA ASN A 129 -9.46 -14.99 7.51
C ASN A 129 -10.45 -16.04 8.02
N ASP A 130 -11.68 -15.66 8.30
CA ASP A 130 -12.70 -16.57 8.82
C ASP A 130 -13.26 -17.50 7.73
N HIS A 131 -13.35 -17.04 6.47
CA HIS A 131 -14.06 -17.76 5.41
C HIS A 131 -13.16 -18.38 4.33
N PHE A 132 -11.95 -17.85 4.12
CA PHE A 132 -11.09 -18.27 3.01
C PHE A 132 -9.78 -18.92 3.45
N ALA A 133 -9.58 -19.14 4.76
CA ALA A 133 -8.40 -19.86 5.23
C ALA A 133 -8.40 -21.33 4.78
N SER A 134 -7.27 -21.81 4.24
CA SER A 134 -7.10 -23.16 3.71
C SER A 134 -5.67 -23.66 3.95
N GLY A 135 -5.28 -23.83 5.21
CA GLY A 135 -3.87 -24.11 5.54
C GLY A 135 -2.95 -22.90 5.53
N ILE A 136 -3.37 -21.83 4.87
CA ILE A 136 -2.76 -20.50 4.93
C ILE A 136 -3.79 -19.48 5.45
N PRO A 137 -3.35 -18.35 6.02
CA PRO A 137 -4.27 -17.29 6.43
C PRO A 137 -5.15 -16.83 5.26
N GLY A 138 -6.45 -16.64 5.50
CA GLY A 138 -7.42 -16.31 4.45
C GLY A 138 -7.09 -15.04 3.68
N TRP A 139 -6.51 -14.02 4.35
CA TRP A 139 -6.08 -12.81 3.67
C TRP A 139 -5.00 -13.04 2.59
N LYS A 140 -4.25 -14.16 2.65
CA LYS A 140 -3.21 -14.53 1.67
C LYS A 140 -3.75 -15.30 0.48
N THR A 141 -4.95 -15.86 0.56
CA THR A 141 -5.57 -16.59 -0.54
C THR A 141 -5.99 -15.64 -1.66
N ASP A 142 -6.18 -16.16 -2.86
CA ASP A 142 -6.68 -15.35 -3.98
C ASP A 142 -8.07 -14.80 -3.70
N ARG A 143 -8.99 -15.61 -3.11
CA ARG A 143 -10.31 -15.13 -2.68
C ARG A 143 -10.19 -14.00 -1.67
N GLY A 144 -9.32 -14.15 -0.66
CA GLY A 144 -9.08 -13.13 0.34
C GLY A 144 -8.53 -11.84 -0.25
N ARG A 145 -7.57 -11.94 -1.16
CA ARG A 145 -7.00 -10.77 -1.86
C ARG A 145 -8.08 -10.00 -2.63
N ILE A 146 -8.89 -10.68 -3.43
CA ILE A 146 -9.97 -10.06 -4.21
C ILE A 146 -11.01 -9.43 -3.28
N TYR A 147 -11.44 -10.15 -2.23
CA TYR A 147 -12.43 -9.66 -1.28
C TYR A 147 -11.94 -8.43 -0.51
N ILE A 148 -10.69 -8.41 -0.07
CA ILE A 148 -10.12 -7.26 0.65
C ILE A 148 -10.00 -6.05 -0.28
N THR A 149 -9.60 -6.27 -1.53
CA THR A 149 -9.37 -5.18 -2.49
C THR A 149 -10.68 -4.58 -2.99
N PHE A 150 -11.62 -5.42 -3.43
CA PHE A 150 -12.83 -4.97 -4.13
C PHE A 150 -14.10 -5.06 -3.28
N GLY A 151 -14.04 -5.75 -2.14
CA GLY A 151 -15.21 -6.01 -1.29
C GLY A 151 -15.97 -7.27 -1.71
N PRO A 152 -17.16 -7.49 -1.10
CA PRO A 152 -18.01 -8.61 -1.46
C PRO A 152 -18.46 -8.50 -2.93
N PRO A 153 -18.54 -9.63 -3.68
CA PRO A 153 -19.12 -9.63 -5.00
C PRO A 153 -20.64 -9.33 -4.92
N ASP A 154 -21.21 -8.80 -6.00
CA ASP A 154 -22.66 -8.59 -6.12
C ASP A 154 -23.41 -9.92 -6.21
N GLU A 155 -22.80 -10.91 -6.89
CA GLU A 155 -23.32 -12.27 -7.02
C GLU A 155 -22.19 -13.27 -6.83
N ARG A 156 -22.49 -14.40 -6.18
CA ARG A 156 -21.55 -15.47 -5.94
C ARG A 156 -22.23 -16.79 -6.24
N ASP A 157 -21.71 -17.51 -7.24
CA ASP A 157 -22.13 -18.87 -7.57
C ASP A 157 -21.09 -19.85 -7.06
N GLU A 158 -21.51 -20.80 -6.22
CA GLU A 158 -20.61 -21.70 -5.50
C GLU A 158 -20.88 -23.15 -5.88
N HIS A 159 -19.84 -23.84 -6.33
CA HIS A 159 -19.86 -25.27 -6.64
C HIS A 159 -18.83 -26.02 -5.77
N PRO A 160 -19.08 -26.13 -4.43
CA PRO A 160 -18.07 -26.58 -3.47
C PRO A 160 -17.69 -28.05 -3.60
N SER A 161 -18.49 -28.85 -4.30
CA SER A 161 -18.22 -30.27 -4.50
C SER A 161 -17.75 -30.60 -5.92
N GLY A 162 -17.75 -29.60 -6.82
CA GLY A 162 -17.63 -29.87 -8.24
C GLY A 162 -18.77 -30.78 -8.75
N GLY A 163 -18.48 -31.63 -9.72
CA GLY A 163 -19.43 -32.61 -10.28
C GLY A 163 -19.94 -32.19 -11.64
N THR A 164 -21.12 -32.71 -12.04
CA THR A 164 -21.71 -32.42 -13.34
C THR A 164 -22.09 -30.91 -13.42
N TYR A 165 -21.62 -30.27 -14.46
CA TYR A 165 -21.84 -28.87 -14.75
C TYR A 165 -22.27 -28.67 -16.19
N GLU A 166 -23.38 -27.98 -16.43
CA GLU A 166 -23.83 -27.57 -17.75
C GLU A 166 -23.24 -26.20 -18.07
N ARG A 167 -22.30 -26.17 -19.02
CA ARG A 167 -21.66 -24.93 -19.44
C ARG A 167 -22.63 -24.01 -20.12
N PRO A 168 -22.64 -22.73 -19.78
CA PRO A 168 -23.39 -21.75 -20.53
C PRO A 168 -22.90 -21.66 -21.99
N PRO A 169 -23.74 -21.21 -22.93
CA PRO A 169 -23.36 -21.10 -24.35
C PRO A 169 -22.06 -20.27 -24.57
N GLU A 170 -21.82 -19.29 -23.74
CA GLU A 170 -20.65 -18.40 -23.78
C GLU A 170 -19.33 -19.14 -23.50
N GLU A 171 -19.38 -20.22 -22.72
CA GLU A 171 -18.25 -21.12 -22.43
C GLU A 171 -18.18 -22.32 -23.38
N GLY A 172 -18.95 -22.29 -24.46
CA GLY A 172 -18.97 -23.36 -25.49
C GLY A 172 -20.10 -24.38 -25.31
N GLY A 173 -20.90 -24.27 -24.26
CA GLY A 173 -22.04 -25.17 -23.99
C GLY A 173 -21.63 -26.62 -23.69
N GLY A 174 -22.65 -27.45 -23.47
CA GLY A 174 -22.44 -28.88 -23.20
C GLY A 174 -22.29 -29.19 -21.71
N GLU A 175 -22.12 -30.47 -21.41
CA GLU A 175 -22.00 -30.99 -20.05
C GLU A 175 -20.57 -31.43 -19.79
N THR A 176 -20.04 -31.07 -18.61
CA THR A 176 -18.70 -31.47 -18.15
C THR A 176 -18.72 -31.87 -16.69
N THR A 177 -17.64 -32.44 -16.20
CA THR A 177 -17.41 -32.63 -14.77
C THR A 177 -16.36 -31.62 -14.32
N THR A 178 -16.63 -30.92 -13.19
CA THR A 178 -15.73 -29.87 -12.71
C THR A 178 -15.08 -30.25 -11.37
N TYR A 179 -13.97 -29.58 -11.07
CA TYR A 179 -13.46 -29.40 -9.72
C TYR A 179 -14.36 -28.45 -8.93
N PRO A 180 -14.21 -28.34 -7.61
CA PRO A 180 -14.81 -27.24 -6.86
C PRO A 180 -14.41 -25.88 -7.46
N PHE A 181 -15.40 -25.01 -7.67
CA PHE A 181 -15.16 -23.67 -8.19
C PHE A 181 -16.16 -22.67 -7.65
N GLU A 182 -15.84 -21.39 -7.78
CA GLU A 182 -16.70 -20.26 -7.43
C GLU A 182 -16.58 -19.18 -8.48
N ASP A 183 -17.72 -18.63 -8.89
CA ASP A 183 -17.83 -17.49 -9.80
C ASP A 183 -18.31 -16.27 -9.02
N TRP A 184 -17.47 -15.26 -9.00
CA TRP A 184 -17.75 -13.99 -8.35
C TRP A 184 -18.03 -12.91 -9.39
N ARG A 185 -19.24 -12.38 -9.40
CA ARG A 185 -19.66 -11.34 -10.33
C ARG A 185 -19.72 -10.01 -9.62
N TYR A 186 -19.05 -9.01 -10.19
CA TYR A 186 -19.10 -7.61 -9.79
C TYR A 186 -19.77 -6.81 -10.89
N ARG A 187 -20.81 -6.06 -10.59
CA ARG A 187 -21.48 -5.15 -11.56
C ARG A 187 -20.54 -4.06 -12.04
N TYR A 188 -19.63 -3.61 -11.18
CA TYR A 188 -18.63 -2.62 -11.50
C TYR A 188 -17.43 -2.72 -10.57
N ILE A 189 -16.22 -2.65 -11.15
CA ILE A 189 -14.96 -2.48 -10.39
C ILE A 189 -14.26 -1.26 -10.94
N GLU A 190 -13.94 -0.30 -10.07
CA GLU A 190 -13.21 0.91 -10.44
C GLU A 190 -11.85 0.56 -11.06
N GLY A 191 -11.55 1.18 -12.22
CA GLY A 191 -10.33 0.94 -12.98
C GLY A 191 -10.29 -0.35 -13.80
N ILE A 192 -11.31 -1.25 -13.67
CA ILE A 192 -11.42 -2.50 -14.46
C ILE A 192 -12.62 -2.39 -15.43
N GLY A 193 -13.82 -2.08 -14.92
CA GLY A 193 -14.99 -1.93 -15.77
C GLY A 193 -16.27 -2.51 -15.17
N ASN A 194 -17.25 -2.76 -16.07
CA ASN A 194 -18.55 -3.30 -15.71
C ASN A 194 -18.59 -4.82 -15.97
N ASP A 195 -19.48 -5.50 -15.22
CA ASP A 195 -19.80 -6.91 -15.36
C ASP A 195 -18.55 -7.80 -15.34
N VAL A 196 -17.76 -7.63 -14.28
CA VAL A 196 -16.48 -8.33 -14.08
C VAL A 196 -16.77 -9.68 -13.44
N LEU A 197 -16.44 -10.76 -14.13
CA LEU A 197 -16.48 -12.13 -13.61
C LEU A 197 -15.08 -12.53 -13.17
N ILE A 198 -14.95 -13.05 -11.94
CA ILE A 198 -13.72 -13.60 -11.41
C ILE A 198 -14.01 -15.03 -10.98
N GLU A 199 -13.33 -15.98 -11.62
CA GLU A 199 -13.47 -17.40 -11.34
C GLU A 199 -12.34 -17.89 -10.43
N PHE A 200 -12.70 -18.73 -9.46
CA PHE A 200 -11.78 -19.42 -8.56
C PHE A 200 -12.01 -20.92 -8.65
N VAL A 201 -10.94 -21.69 -8.75
CA VAL A 201 -11.00 -23.14 -8.86
C VAL A 201 -10.10 -23.82 -7.82
N ASP A 202 -10.54 -24.96 -7.27
CA ASP A 202 -9.76 -25.81 -6.37
C ASP A 202 -9.55 -27.22 -6.99
N PRO A 203 -8.57 -27.38 -7.90
CA PRO A 203 -8.32 -28.66 -8.55
C PRO A 203 -7.70 -29.69 -7.61
N THR A 204 -7.24 -29.28 -6.45
CA THR A 204 -6.65 -30.13 -5.42
C THR A 204 -7.68 -30.64 -4.42
N MET A 205 -8.88 -30.07 -4.40
CA MET A 205 -9.97 -30.36 -3.45
C MET A 205 -9.53 -30.20 -1.97
N THR A 206 -8.64 -29.24 -1.71
CA THR A 206 -8.11 -28.95 -0.37
C THR A 206 -8.77 -27.75 0.28
N GLY A 207 -9.66 -27.05 -0.44
CA GLY A 207 -10.25 -25.77 -0.04
C GLY A 207 -9.38 -24.56 -0.39
N GLU A 208 -8.23 -24.78 -1.02
CA GLU A 208 -7.36 -23.70 -1.53
C GLU A 208 -7.75 -23.38 -2.98
N TYR A 209 -8.63 -22.39 -3.10
CA TYR A 209 -9.08 -21.88 -4.38
C TYR A 209 -8.09 -20.85 -4.92
N HIS A 210 -7.71 -20.99 -6.18
CA HIS A 210 -6.90 -19.98 -6.89
C HIS A 210 -7.68 -19.35 -8.03
N MET A 211 -7.40 -18.08 -8.28
CA MET A 211 -8.03 -17.34 -9.36
C MET A 211 -7.54 -17.85 -10.72
N THR A 212 -8.47 -18.08 -11.64
CA THR A 212 -8.15 -18.45 -13.01
C THR A 212 -8.65 -17.42 -14.02
N MET A 213 -7.98 -17.38 -15.18
CA MET A 213 -8.40 -16.65 -16.36
C MET A 213 -8.84 -17.59 -17.47
N ASP A 214 -8.75 -18.90 -17.26
CA ASP A 214 -9.12 -19.94 -18.21
C ASP A 214 -10.31 -20.75 -17.66
N PRO A 215 -11.52 -20.56 -18.21
CA PRO A 215 -12.70 -21.30 -17.76
C PRO A 215 -12.57 -22.83 -17.87
N SER A 216 -11.63 -23.33 -18.65
CA SER A 216 -11.40 -24.78 -18.80
C SER A 216 -10.63 -25.39 -17.63
N GLU A 217 -9.99 -24.58 -16.78
CA GLU A 217 -9.27 -25.09 -15.60
C GLU A 217 -10.19 -25.72 -14.56
N LYS A 218 -11.47 -25.34 -14.55
CA LYS A 218 -12.46 -26.01 -13.69
C LYS A 218 -12.82 -27.41 -14.13
N ASP A 219 -12.51 -27.80 -15.38
CA ASP A 219 -12.85 -29.13 -15.90
C ASP A 219 -12.00 -30.23 -15.26
N ALA A 220 -12.67 -31.17 -14.60
CA ALA A 220 -12.02 -32.31 -13.94
C ALA A 220 -11.69 -33.43 -14.92
N LEU A 221 -12.16 -33.37 -16.17
CA LEU A 221 -11.99 -34.42 -17.15
C LEU A 221 -11.39 -33.91 -18.46
N SER A 222 -10.11 -34.03 -18.55
CA SER A 222 -9.41 -34.28 -19.84
C SER A 222 -8.03 -34.85 -19.58
N ARG A 223 -7.98 -35.98 -18.88
CA ARG A 223 -6.78 -36.81 -18.81
C ARG A 223 -7.08 -38.22 -19.22
#